data_b02a3ef0424862015965e9e56c1036a0
#
_entry.id   b02a3ef0424862015965e9e56c1036a0
#
_cell.length_a   1.000
_cell.length_b   1.000
_cell.length_c   1.000
_cell.angle_alpha   90.00
_cell.angle_beta   90.00
_cell.angle_gamma   90.00
#
_symmetry.space_group_name_H-M   'P 1'
#
loop_
_entity.id
_entity.type
_entity.pdbx_description
1 polymer ?
#
loop_
_entity_poly.entity_id
_entity_poly.type
_entity_poly.pdbx_seq_one_letter_code
_entity_poly.pdbx_strand_id
1 'polypeptide(L)'
;MKKIIILVIGLLLAPVLAAQKPMKPWDQWNAKEALKIMNDSNWAQTQKEYLSATQLAKGYGNLDRSTSDVDFHIRFYTAKPVRQAIARTMLLGLAKPDPEQEQMLQLFIAQKFENDIIVAVTFDSTEERLNAPLQQEFARMEFPLLQKDTYLETKTKKVYIKKYVPPSNNGLGAAFYFPRLDNGQPYVVPEIGDVRFYANLPVIGIILDKRFKISNFMYGGNLEF
;
A
#
# COMPACT_ATOMS: atom_id res chain seq x y z
N MET A 1 -68.31 -22.31 -3.09
CA MET A 1 -66.91 -22.44 -2.61
C MET A 1 -66.02 -21.59 -3.48
N LYS A 2 -65.62 -20.38 -3.00
CA LYS A 2 -64.77 -19.44 -3.79
C LYS A 2 -63.29 -19.75 -3.47
N LYS A 3 -62.51 -20.14 -4.47
CA LYS A 3 -61.05 -20.35 -4.34
C LYS A 3 -60.36 -19.00 -4.46
N ILE A 4 -59.73 -18.55 -3.38
CA ILE A 4 -58.84 -17.38 -3.36
C ILE A 4 -57.45 -17.82 -3.80
N ILE A 5 -57.01 -17.32 -4.95
CA ILE A 5 -55.62 -17.50 -5.44
C ILE A 5 -54.81 -16.33 -4.87
N ILE A 6 -53.91 -16.63 -3.92
CA ILE A 6 -52.96 -15.65 -3.40
C ILE A 6 -51.72 -15.66 -4.34
N LEU A 7 -51.58 -14.59 -5.12
CA LEU A 7 -50.44 -14.34 -5.97
C LEU A 7 -49.30 -13.74 -5.09
N VAL A 8 -48.30 -14.57 -4.74
CA VAL A 8 -47.11 -14.08 -4.05
C VAL A 8 -46.16 -13.49 -5.08
N ILE A 9 -46.12 -12.16 -5.15
CA ILE A 9 -45.15 -11.41 -5.95
C ILE A 9 -43.83 -11.41 -5.12
N GLY A 10 -42.90 -12.31 -5.46
CA GLY A 10 -41.54 -12.31 -4.93
C GLY A 10 -40.77 -11.14 -5.53
N LEU A 11 -40.59 -10.08 -4.72
CA LEU A 11 -39.73 -8.95 -5.05
C LEU A 11 -38.28 -9.39 -5.00
N LEU A 12 -37.68 -9.73 -6.15
CA LEU A 12 -36.26 -9.98 -6.32
C LEU A 12 -35.50 -8.66 -6.09
N LEU A 13 -35.03 -8.43 -4.86
CA LEU A 13 -34.04 -7.42 -4.54
C LEU A 13 -32.70 -7.85 -5.17
N ALA A 14 -32.47 -7.49 -6.43
CA ALA A 14 -31.15 -7.58 -7.02
C ALA A 14 -30.23 -6.61 -6.23
N PRO A 15 -29.08 -7.08 -5.70
CA PRO A 15 -28.12 -6.17 -5.10
C PRO A 15 -27.65 -5.20 -6.18
N VAL A 16 -27.92 -3.92 -6.01
CA VAL A 16 -27.31 -2.86 -6.80
C VAL A 16 -25.82 -2.86 -6.45
N LEU A 17 -25.04 -3.60 -7.21
CA LEU A 17 -23.58 -3.43 -7.24
C LEU A 17 -23.36 -1.98 -7.68
N ALA A 18 -22.99 -1.13 -6.73
CA ALA A 18 -22.56 0.23 -7.03
C ALA A 18 -21.36 0.12 -7.97
N ALA A 19 -21.61 0.26 -9.28
CA ALA A 19 -20.59 0.21 -10.30
C ALA A 19 -19.60 1.33 -10.02
N GLN A 20 -18.40 0.97 -9.56
CA GLN A 20 -17.30 1.92 -9.46
C GLN A 20 -17.11 2.55 -10.83
N LYS A 21 -17.06 3.89 -10.88
CA LYS A 21 -16.82 4.61 -12.13
C LYS A 21 -15.56 4.03 -12.78
N PRO A 22 -15.60 3.59 -14.05
CA PRO A 22 -14.44 2.97 -14.68
C PRO A 22 -13.24 3.93 -14.62
N MET A 23 -12.15 3.44 -14.08
CA MET A 23 -10.92 4.21 -14.05
C MET A 23 -10.40 4.40 -15.48
N LYS A 24 -9.90 5.60 -15.77
CA LYS A 24 -9.17 5.92 -16.99
C LYS A 24 -8.03 4.92 -17.20
N PRO A 25 -7.72 4.51 -18.44
CA PRO A 25 -6.56 3.66 -18.72
C PRO A 25 -5.28 4.22 -18.10
N TRP A 26 -4.46 3.36 -17.51
CA TRP A 26 -3.30 3.78 -16.72
C TRP A 26 -2.23 4.54 -17.53
N ASP A 27 -2.07 4.19 -18.81
CA ASP A 27 -1.18 4.85 -19.77
C ASP A 27 -1.59 6.29 -20.12
N GLN A 28 -2.83 6.67 -19.79
CA GLN A 28 -3.36 8.01 -19.95
C GLN A 28 -3.36 8.83 -18.65
N TRP A 29 -2.91 8.28 -17.53
CA TRP A 29 -2.81 9.04 -16.29
C TRP A 29 -1.74 10.13 -16.41
N ASN A 30 -2.05 11.33 -15.93
CA ASN A 30 -1.04 12.37 -15.72
C ASN A 30 -0.29 12.12 -14.40
N ALA A 31 0.77 12.90 -14.14
CA ALA A 31 1.59 12.75 -12.93
C ALA A 31 0.77 12.83 -11.64
N LYS A 32 -0.20 13.76 -11.57
CA LYS A 32 -1.06 13.94 -10.38
C LYS A 32 -1.97 12.73 -10.17
N GLU A 33 -2.52 12.16 -11.24
CA GLU A 33 -3.38 10.97 -11.17
C GLU A 33 -2.56 9.75 -10.71
N ALA A 34 -1.37 9.56 -11.26
CA ALA A 34 -0.48 8.47 -10.84
C ALA A 34 -0.04 8.61 -9.37
N LEU A 35 0.38 9.80 -8.95
CA LEU A 35 0.74 10.08 -7.55
C LEU A 35 -0.45 9.86 -6.60
N LYS A 36 -1.66 10.22 -7.02
CA LYS A 36 -2.86 9.96 -6.20
C LYS A 36 -3.08 8.46 -5.99
N ILE A 37 -2.89 7.63 -7.02
CA ILE A 37 -3.01 6.17 -6.86
C ILE A 37 -1.95 5.64 -5.89
N MET A 38 -0.73 6.17 -5.91
CA MET A 38 0.37 5.73 -5.05
C MET A 38 0.26 6.21 -3.60
N ASN A 39 -0.41 7.34 -3.32
CA ASN A 39 -0.35 7.97 -2.00
C ASN A 39 -1.71 8.10 -1.32
N ASP A 40 -2.82 8.20 -2.09
CA ASP A 40 -4.18 8.41 -1.58
C ASP A 40 -5.20 7.72 -2.48
N SER A 41 -5.34 6.42 -2.32
CA SER A 41 -6.26 5.58 -3.09
C SER A 41 -6.80 4.44 -2.24
N ASN A 42 -7.57 3.54 -2.86
CA ASN A 42 -8.03 2.33 -2.20
C ASN A 42 -6.85 1.44 -1.73
N TRP A 43 -5.72 1.46 -2.44
CA TRP A 43 -4.54 0.61 -2.22
C TRP A 43 -3.38 1.33 -1.54
N ALA A 44 -3.52 2.64 -1.30
CA ALA A 44 -2.47 3.45 -0.70
C ALA A 44 -3.05 4.52 0.22
N GLN A 45 -2.43 4.73 1.38
CA GLN A 45 -2.80 5.78 2.32
C GLN A 45 -1.55 6.46 2.87
N THR A 46 -1.69 7.75 3.15
CA THR A 46 -0.62 8.53 3.79
C THR A 46 -0.87 8.66 5.28
N GLN A 47 0.17 8.46 6.07
CA GLN A 47 0.20 8.77 7.49
C GLN A 47 1.19 9.90 7.73
N LYS A 48 0.70 10.97 8.35
CA LYS A 48 1.53 12.12 8.72
C LYS A 48 2.05 11.93 10.15
N GLU A 49 3.36 12.13 10.32
CA GLU A 49 4.03 12.12 11.61
C GLU A 49 4.86 13.39 11.78
N TYR A 50 5.13 13.74 13.04
CA TYR A 50 5.96 14.88 13.41
C TYR A 50 7.27 14.35 13.98
N LEU A 51 8.35 14.49 13.24
CA LEU A 51 9.67 14.03 13.66
C LEU A 51 10.63 15.19 13.89
N SER A 52 11.42 15.08 14.94
CA SER A 52 12.53 16.01 15.16
C SER A 52 13.85 15.41 14.68
N ALA A 53 14.76 16.27 14.23
CA ALA A 53 16.11 15.83 13.89
C ALA A 53 16.79 15.15 15.11
N THR A 54 16.44 15.54 16.34
CA THR A 54 16.94 14.91 17.57
C THR A 54 16.46 13.48 17.77
N GLN A 55 15.22 13.14 17.32
CA GLN A 55 14.73 11.76 17.38
C GLN A 55 15.49 10.83 16.42
N LEU A 56 15.88 11.36 15.25
CA LEU A 56 16.61 10.61 14.23
C LEU A 56 18.10 10.55 14.52
N ALA A 57 18.66 11.54 15.20
CA ALA A 57 20.09 11.66 15.48
C ALA A 57 20.41 11.28 16.95
N LYS A 58 20.13 10.05 17.36
CA LYS A 58 20.57 9.53 18.66
C LYS A 58 22.12 9.56 18.72
N GLY A 59 22.68 10.68 19.22
CA GLY A 59 24.14 10.80 19.44
C GLY A 59 24.79 12.09 18.92
N TYR A 60 24.11 12.98 18.24
CA TYR A 60 24.65 14.26 17.80
C TYR A 60 24.09 15.37 18.68
N GLY A 61 24.97 15.98 19.49
CA GLY A 61 24.63 17.06 20.42
C GLY A 61 24.07 18.30 19.73
N ASN A 62 23.23 19.06 20.46
CA ASN A 62 22.62 20.35 20.09
C ASN A 62 21.89 20.41 18.74
N LEU A 63 21.04 19.43 18.46
CA LEU A 63 20.15 19.52 17.33
C LEU A 63 18.87 20.31 17.67
N ASP A 64 18.47 21.10 16.71
CA ASP A 64 17.23 21.88 16.71
C ASP A 64 16.04 21.00 17.16
N ARG A 65 15.27 21.47 18.14
CA ARG A 65 14.07 20.77 18.64
C ARG A 65 12.84 20.99 17.77
N SER A 66 13.00 21.66 16.62
CA SER A 66 11.89 21.79 15.67
C SER A 66 11.44 20.43 15.18
N THR A 67 10.15 20.21 15.16
CA THR A 67 9.54 19.05 14.54
C THR A 67 9.16 19.37 13.12
N SER A 68 9.33 18.43 12.23
CA SER A 68 8.93 18.57 10.83
C SER A 68 7.92 17.50 10.46
N ASP A 69 7.03 17.88 9.57
CA ASP A 69 6.06 16.97 9.00
C ASP A 69 6.77 15.95 8.11
N VAL A 70 6.47 14.68 8.34
CA VAL A 70 6.88 13.57 7.50
C VAL A 70 5.65 12.79 7.07
N ASP A 71 5.43 12.69 5.78
CA ASP A 71 4.37 11.91 5.19
C ASP A 71 4.88 10.51 4.84
N PHE A 72 4.34 9.49 5.50
CA PHE A 72 4.63 8.09 5.20
C PHE A 72 3.55 7.55 4.27
N HIS A 73 3.93 7.17 3.05
CA HIS A 73 3.04 6.61 2.05
C HIS A 73 3.07 5.08 2.12
N ILE A 74 1.99 4.51 2.63
CA ILE A 74 1.81 3.07 2.85
C ILE A 74 0.96 2.53 1.72
N ARG A 75 1.49 1.60 0.91
CA ARG A 75 0.82 1.11 -0.29
C ARG A 75 0.95 -0.40 -0.48
N PHE A 76 -0.11 -1.04 -0.92
CA PHE A 76 -0.09 -2.44 -1.35
C PHE A 76 0.61 -2.53 -2.71
N TYR A 77 1.95 -2.74 -2.68
CA TYR A 77 2.78 -2.82 -3.89
C TYR A 77 2.36 -3.95 -4.82
N THR A 78 1.85 -5.05 -4.27
CA THR A 78 1.34 -6.20 -5.03
C THR A 78 0.06 -5.90 -5.79
N ALA A 79 -0.66 -4.81 -5.47
CA ALA A 79 -1.84 -4.39 -6.23
C ALA A 79 -1.46 -3.85 -7.61
N LYS A 80 -2.09 -4.39 -8.67
CA LYS A 80 -1.82 -3.97 -10.05
C LYS A 80 -1.95 -2.46 -10.28
N PRO A 81 -2.98 -1.75 -9.75
CA PRO A 81 -3.09 -0.30 -9.94
C PRO A 81 -1.91 0.48 -9.37
N VAL A 82 -1.33 0.03 -8.25
CA VAL A 82 -0.12 0.65 -7.67
C VAL A 82 1.08 0.47 -8.59
N ARG A 83 1.29 -0.74 -9.14
CA ARG A 83 2.37 -0.99 -10.09
C ARG A 83 2.19 -0.20 -11.39
N GLN A 84 0.95 -0.06 -11.87
CA GLN A 84 0.64 0.79 -13.02
C GLN A 84 0.97 2.25 -12.76
N ALA A 85 0.66 2.76 -11.56
CA ALA A 85 0.99 4.13 -11.19
C ALA A 85 2.51 4.36 -11.08
N ILE A 86 3.24 3.39 -10.51
CA ILE A 86 4.71 3.42 -10.47
C ILE A 86 5.27 3.45 -11.90
N ALA A 87 4.84 2.53 -12.76
CA ALA A 87 5.29 2.46 -14.15
C ALA A 87 4.96 3.77 -14.90
N ARG A 88 3.77 4.34 -14.67
CA ARG A 88 3.38 5.61 -15.29
C ARG A 88 4.27 6.77 -14.84
N THR A 89 4.60 6.83 -13.56
CA THR A 89 5.50 7.87 -13.03
C THR A 89 6.90 7.74 -13.66
N MET A 90 7.40 6.51 -13.80
CA MET A 90 8.67 6.27 -14.49
C MET A 90 8.63 6.75 -15.94
N LEU A 91 7.59 6.37 -16.70
CA LEU A 91 7.43 6.82 -18.11
C LEU A 91 7.34 8.34 -18.24
N LEU A 92 6.63 9.01 -17.33
CA LEU A 92 6.50 10.47 -17.36
C LEU A 92 7.80 11.19 -17.02
N GLY A 93 8.72 10.54 -16.30
CA GLY A 93 10.05 11.06 -15.99
C GLY A 93 11.07 10.89 -17.14
N LEU A 94 10.75 10.09 -18.14
CA LEU A 94 11.62 9.87 -19.30
C LEU A 94 11.34 10.90 -20.40
N ALA A 95 12.38 11.51 -20.94
CA ALA A 95 12.23 12.45 -22.06
C ALA A 95 11.67 11.74 -23.31
N LYS A 96 12.09 10.51 -23.55
CA LYS A 96 11.61 9.63 -24.63
C LYS A 96 11.79 8.18 -24.18
N PRO A 97 10.71 7.48 -23.80
CA PRO A 97 10.76 6.05 -23.53
C PRO A 97 11.18 5.30 -24.81
N ASP A 98 12.04 4.30 -24.66
CA ASP A 98 12.32 3.37 -25.73
C ASP A 98 11.43 2.11 -25.62
N PRO A 99 11.25 1.32 -26.68
CA PRO A 99 10.40 0.15 -26.68
C PRO A 99 10.81 -0.92 -25.65
N GLU A 100 12.10 -1.05 -25.34
CA GLU A 100 12.60 -2.02 -24.37
C GLU A 100 12.20 -1.61 -22.95
N GLN A 101 12.32 -0.32 -22.60
CA GLN A 101 11.86 0.24 -21.35
C GLN A 101 10.35 0.06 -21.16
N GLU A 102 9.57 0.34 -22.20
CA GLU A 102 8.12 0.13 -22.18
C GLU A 102 7.77 -1.35 -21.95
N GLN A 103 8.46 -2.27 -22.63
CA GLN A 103 8.26 -3.70 -22.45
C GLN A 103 8.61 -4.15 -21.02
N MET A 104 9.72 -3.68 -20.45
CA MET A 104 10.08 -3.98 -19.05
C MET A 104 9.02 -3.50 -18.07
N LEU A 105 8.45 -2.32 -18.27
CA LEU A 105 7.39 -1.79 -17.44
C LEU A 105 6.08 -2.59 -17.57
N GLN A 106 5.77 -3.07 -18.77
CA GLN A 106 4.62 -3.97 -18.96
C GLN A 106 4.80 -5.31 -18.21
N LEU A 107 6.01 -5.90 -18.26
CA LEU A 107 6.35 -7.11 -17.50
C LEU A 107 6.26 -6.86 -15.99
N PHE A 108 6.76 -5.73 -15.53
CA PHE A 108 6.62 -5.30 -14.12
C PHE A 108 5.16 -5.20 -13.67
N ILE A 109 4.29 -4.59 -14.48
CA ILE A 109 2.85 -4.48 -14.21
C ILE A 109 2.19 -5.87 -14.19
N ALA A 110 2.59 -6.75 -15.12
CA ALA A 110 2.02 -8.07 -15.28
C ALA A 110 2.48 -9.09 -14.22
N GLN A 111 3.50 -8.76 -13.43
CA GLN A 111 4.06 -9.64 -12.40
C GLN A 111 2.96 -10.14 -11.45
N LYS A 112 2.97 -11.46 -11.18
CA LYS A 112 2.07 -12.10 -10.22
C LYS A 112 2.80 -12.36 -8.90
N PHE A 113 2.09 -12.17 -7.80
CA PHE A 113 2.59 -12.39 -6.43
C PHE A 113 1.73 -13.46 -5.76
N GLU A 114 1.97 -14.72 -6.10
CA GLU A 114 1.13 -15.84 -5.63
C GLU A 114 1.30 -16.13 -4.13
N ASN A 115 2.50 -15.90 -3.59
CA ASN A 115 2.86 -16.27 -2.21
C ASN A 115 2.98 -15.08 -1.27
N ASP A 116 2.96 -13.86 -1.80
CA ASP A 116 3.28 -12.65 -1.04
C ASP A 116 2.22 -11.56 -1.17
N ILE A 117 1.96 -10.90 -0.06
CA ILE A 117 1.42 -9.54 -0.01
C ILE A 117 2.58 -8.64 0.37
N ILE A 118 2.87 -7.63 -0.46
CA ILE A 118 3.96 -6.68 -0.19
C ILE A 118 3.34 -5.31 0.09
N VAL A 119 3.61 -4.79 1.28
CA VAL A 119 3.31 -3.40 1.62
C VAL A 119 4.61 -2.62 1.50
N ALA A 120 4.61 -1.62 0.63
CA ALA A 120 5.75 -0.71 0.46
C ALA A 120 5.49 0.59 1.23
N VAL A 121 6.53 1.12 1.85
CA VAL A 121 6.51 2.39 2.58
C VAL A 121 7.59 3.30 2.04
N THR A 122 7.17 4.44 1.49
CA THR A 122 8.06 5.57 1.19
C THR A 122 7.74 6.71 2.13
N PHE A 123 8.60 7.71 2.18
CA PHE A 123 8.37 8.90 2.99
C PHE A 123 8.85 10.15 2.25
N ASP A 124 8.20 11.27 2.56
CA ASP A 124 8.58 12.60 2.14
C ASP A 124 8.55 13.52 3.35
N SER A 125 9.59 14.33 3.53
CA SER A 125 9.64 15.35 4.58
C SER A 125 9.56 16.75 3.99
N THR A 126 8.86 17.64 4.68
CA THR A 126 8.90 19.08 4.38
C THR A 126 10.30 19.68 4.54
N GLU A 127 11.16 19.02 5.31
CA GLU A 127 12.58 19.37 5.46
C GLU A 127 13.46 18.32 4.78
N GLU A 128 14.06 18.64 3.63
CA GLU A 128 14.94 17.75 2.89
C GLU A 128 16.05 17.14 3.74
N ARG A 129 16.56 17.89 4.73
CA ARG A 129 17.61 17.42 5.65
C ARG A 129 17.21 16.18 6.45
N LEU A 130 15.93 15.87 6.60
CA LEU A 130 15.45 14.67 7.28
C LEU A 130 15.40 13.43 6.38
N ASN A 131 15.38 13.60 5.07
CA ASN A 131 15.24 12.47 4.15
C ASN A 131 16.43 11.51 4.22
N ALA A 132 17.66 12.00 4.25
CA ALA A 132 18.86 11.16 4.35
C ALA A 132 18.95 10.41 5.71
N PRO A 133 18.75 11.05 6.87
CA PRO A 133 18.64 10.35 8.15
C PRO A 133 17.54 9.29 8.18
N LEU A 134 16.33 9.60 7.70
CA LEU A 134 15.22 8.63 7.61
C LEU A 134 15.59 7.43 6.75
N GLN A 135 16.19 7.67 5.59
CA GLN A 135 16.68 6.61 4.69
C GLN A 135 17.68 5.70 5.42
N GLN A 136 18.61 6.29 6.18
CA GLN A 136 19.58 5.52 6.95
C GLN A 136 18.95 4.70 8.07
N GLU A 137 17.97 5.26 8.79
CA GLU A 137 17.27 4.53 9.85
C GLU A 137 16.43 3.39 9.28
N PHE A 138 15.74 3.57 8.15
CA PHE A 138 15.09 2.47 7.46
C PHE A 138 16.08 1.42 6.97
N ALA A 139 17.26 1.82 6.49
CA ALA A 139 18.30 0.89 6.04
C ALA A 139 18.90 0.06 7.20
N ARG A 140 18.91 0.59 8.42
CA ARG A 140 19.40 -0.09 9.64
C ARG A 140 18.38 -0.99 10.30
N MET A 141 17.10 -0.91 9.91
CA MET A 141 16.09 -1.80 10.45
C MET A 141 16.33 -3.23 10.00
N GLU A 142 16.37 -4.14 10.96
CA GLU A 142 16.54 -5.56 10.70
C GLU A 142 15.23 -6.32 10.93
N PHE A 143 15.04 -7.40 10.19
CA PHE A 143 13.85 -8.23 10.30
C PHE A 143 13.52 -8.69 11.74
N PRO A 144 14.47 -9.12 12.58
CA PRO A 144 14.19 -9.54 13.96
C PRO A 144 13.55 -8.45 14.83
N LEU A 145 13.84 -7.17 14.54
CA LEU A 145 13.26 -6.04 15.26
C LEU A 145 11.80 -5.81 14.89
N LEU A 146 11.43 -6.15 13.65
CA LEU A 146 10.11 -5.90 13.08
C LEU A 146 9.15 -7.07 13.25
N GLN A 147 9.64 -8.30 13.31
CA GLN A 147 8.81 -9.51 13.17
C GLN A 147 7.74 -9.67 14.24
N LYS A 148 7.92 -9.10 15.44
CA LYS A 148 6.97 -9.25 16.55
C LYS A 148 5.83 -8.24 16.50
N ASP A 149 6.11 -7.05 15.93
CA ASP A 149 5.21 -5.90 15.98
C ASP A 149 4.93 -5.32 14.58
N THR A 150 5.02 -6.17 13.54
CA THR A 150 4.64 -5.80 12.18
C THR A 150 3.75 -6.89 11.59
N TYR A 151 2.50 -6.53 11.27
CA TYR A 151 1.49 -7.48 10.84
C TYR A 151 0.42 -6.85 9.94
N LEU A 152 -0.23 -7.71 9.18
CA LEU A 152 -1.56 -7.46 8.63
C LEU A 152 -2.60 -8.07 9.57
N GLU A 153 -3.63 -7.31 9.92
CA GLU A 153 -4.70 -7.74 10.83
C GLU A 153 -6.06 -7.60 10.14
N THR A 154 -6.84 -8.66 10.23
CA THR A 154 -8.26 -8.68 9.87
C THR A 154 -9.09 -8.85 11.14
N LYS A 155 -10.42 -8.90 11.04
CA LYS A 155 -11.30 -9.11 12.19
C LYS A 155 -11.01 -10.43 12.93
N THR A 156 -10.49 -11.43 12.24
CA THR A 156 -10.37 -12.79 12.76
C THR A 156 -8.93 -13.22 13.00
N LYS A 157 -7.94 -12.53 12.40
CA LYS A 157 -6.57 -13.03 12.37
C LYS A 157 -5.53 -11.94 12.18
N LYS A 158 -4.31 -12.22 12.71
CA LYS A 158 -3.08 -11.49 12.43
C LYS A 158 -2.11 -12.38 11.64
N VAL A 159 -1.49 -11.78 10.62
CA VAL A 159 -0.41 -12.40 9.87
C VAL A 159 0.82 -11.52 9.97
N TYR A 160 1.87 -12.07 10.58
CA TYR A 160 3.10 -11.33 10.83
C TYR A 160 3.97 -11.27 9.58
N ILE A 161 4.82 -10.25 9.55
CA ILE A 161 5.82 -10.08 8.50
C ILE A 161 6.73 -11.32 8.43
N LYS A 162 7.05 -11.76 7.20
CA LYS A 162 7.99 -12.87 6.96
C LYS A 162 9.34 -12.44 6.40
N LYS A 163 9.42 -11.21 5.87
CA LYS A 163 10.64 -10.64 5.29
C LYS A 163 10.53 -9.11 5.26
N TYR A 164 11.63 -8.45 5.51
CA TYR A 164 11.82 -7.02 5.32
C TYR A 164 12.92 -6.76 4.29
N VAL A 165 12.70 -5.80 3.40
CA VAL A 165 13.70 -5.30 2.47
C VAL A 165 13.80 -3.80 2.69
N PRO A 166 14.97 -3.29 3.10
CA PRO A 166 15.18 -1.87 3.31
C PRO A 166 15.03 -1.09 1.99
N PRO A 167 14.79 0.24 2.07
CA PRO A 167 14.72 1.06 0.88
C PRO A 167 16.04 1.04 0.11
N SER A 168 15.94 1.00 -1.20
CA SER A 168 17.07 1.09 -2.12
C SER A 168 16.85 2.27 -3.09
N ASN A 169 17.86 2.57 -3.90
CA ASN A 169 17.80 3.68 -4.85
C ASN A 169 16.80 3.48 -6.01
N ASN A 170 15.98 2.42 -5.96
CA ASN A 170 14.95 2.15 -6.97
C ASN A 170 13.64 2.93 -6.75
N GLY A 171 13.54 3.75 -5.68
CA GLY A 171 12.36 4.56 -5.38
C GLY A 171 11.13 3.79 -4.87
N LEU A 172 11.24 2.48 -4.66
CA LEU A 172 10.12 1.66 -4.19
C LEU A 172 9.88 1.74 -2.68
N GLY A 173 10.86 2.28 -1.94
CA GLY A 173 10.81 2.40 -0.48
C GLY A 173 11.15 1.10 0.26
N ALA A 174 10.83 1.07 1.55
CA ALA A 174 10.96 -0.13 2.38
C ALA A 174 9.83 -1.12 2.05
N ALA A 175 10.14 -2.41 1.89
CA ALA A 175 9.16 -3.43 1.54
C ALA A 175 8.97 -4.45 2.66
N PHE A 176 7.72 -4.59 3.10
CA PHE A 176 7.25 -5.49 4.14
C PHE A 176 6.49 -6.64 3.49
N TYR A 177 7.01 -7.86 3.61
CA TYR A 177 6.45 -9.07 2.99
C TYR A 177 5.62 -9.86 3.99
N PHE A 178 4.39 -10.16 3.61
CA PHE A 178 3.48 -11.01 4.38
C PHE A 178 3.09 -12.24 3.56
N PRO A 179 2.84 -13.41 4.17
CA PRO A 179 2.29 -14.54 3.46
C PRO A 179 0.90 -14.19 2.90
N ARG A 180 0.67 -14.53 1.63
CA ARG A 180 -0.66 -14.36 1.00
C ARG A 180 -1.62 -15.47 1.40
N LEU A 181 -1.08 -16.64 1.67
CA LEU A 181 -1.84 -17.82 2.04
C LEU A 181 -1.62 -18.17 3.51
N ASP A 182 -2.68 -18.62 4.15
CA ASP A 182 -2.67 -19.22 5.46
C ASP A 182 -3.25 -20.63 5.35
N ASN A 183 -2.44 -21.67 5.65
CA ASN A 183 -2.81 -23.06 5.46
C ASN A 183 -3.36 -23.35 4.04
N GLY A 184 -2.76 -22.74 3.01
CA GLY A 184 -3.15 -22.90 1.62
C GLY A 184 -4.37 -22.10 1.18
N GLN A 185 -5.01 -21.32 2.09
CA GLN A 185 -6.16 -20.47 1.77
C GLN A 185 -5.76 -18.98 1.73
N PRO A 186 -6.35 -18.17 0.85
CA PRO A 186 -6.09 -16.74 0.82
C PRO A 186 -6.38 -16.09 2.18
N TYR A 187 -5.43 -15.31 2.68
CA TYR A 187 -5.59 -14.58 3.94
C TYR A 187 -6.59 -13.40 3.82
N VAL A 188 -6.56 -12.71 2.68
CA VAL A 188 -7.45 -11.59 2.39
C VAL A 188 -8.47 -12.04 1.35
N VAL A 189 -9.75 -11.93 1.69
CA VAL A 189 -10.90 -12.22 0.82
C VAL A 189 -11.91 -11.08 0.92
N PRO A 190 -12.80 -10.87 -0.07
CA PRO A 190 -13.72 -9.73 -0.09
C PRO A 190 -14.60 -9.60 1.15
N GLU A 191 -14.99 -10.74 1.75
CA GLU A 191 -15.93 -10.84 2.87
C GLU A 191 -15.31 -10.43 4.21
N ILE A 192 -13.98 -10.31 4.29
CA ILE A 192 -13.28 -10.08 5.56
C ILE A 192 -13.48 -8.65 6.10
N GLY A 193 -13.93 -7.72 5.24
CA GLY A 193 -14.21 -6.32 5.60
C GLY A 193 -12.97 -5.45 5.45
N ASP A 194 -12.19 -5.29 6.52
CA ASP A 194 -11.01 -4.44 6.52
C ASP A 194 -9.73 -5.24 6.76
N VAL A 195 -8.62 -4.76 6.22
CA VAL A 195 -7.26 -5.16 6.58
C VAL A 195 -6.52 -3.96 7.17
N ARG A 196 -5.89 -4.16 8.32
CA ARG A 196 -5.04 -3.18 8.98
C ARG A 196 -3.58 -3.54 8.74
N PHE A 197 -2.81 -2.60 8.21
CA PHE A 197 -1.36 -2.66 8.25
C PHE A 197 -0.89 -1.97 9.53
N TYR A 198 -0.12 -2.69 10.33
CA TYR A 198 0.51 -2.19 11.54
C TYR A 198 2.00 -2.49 11.50
N ALA A 199 2.83 -1.49 11.73
CA ALA A 199 4.28 -1.65 11.82
C ALA A 199 4.84 -0.72 12.90
N ASN A 200 5.41 -1.32 13.95
CA ASN A 200 6.20 -0.59 14.93
C ASN A 200 7.63 -0.45 14.40
N LEU A 201 8.09 0.78 14.22
CA LEU A 201 9.42 1.12 13.71
C LEU A 201 10.27 1.65 14.87
N PRO A 202 10.88 0.77 15.69
CA PRO A 202 11.48 1.15 16.96
C PRO A 202 12.73 2.03 16.81
N VAL A 203 13.39 1.97 15.65
CA VAL A 203 14.60 2.75 15.39
C VAL A 203 14.27 4.24 15.27
N ILE A 204 13.14 4.57 14.64
CA ILE A 204 12.65 5.94 14.50
C ILE A 204 11.56 6.31 15.52
N GLY A 205 11.10 5.35 16.31
CA GLY A 205 10.13 5.59 17.39
C GLY A 205 8.73 5.92 16.92
N ILE A 206 8.31 5.42 15.75
CA ILE A 206 6.96 5.64 15.20
C ILE A 206 6.22 4.31 14.99
N ILE A 207 4.89 4.42 14.95
CA ILE A 207 4.00 3.32 14.60
C ILE A 207 3.23 3.72 13.34
N LEU A 208 3.35 2.92 12.29
CA LEU A 208 2.50 3.02 11.13
C LEU A 208 1.25 2.18 11.34
N ASP A 209 0.08 2.79 11.20
CA ASP A 209 -1.22 2.15 11.48
C ASP A 209 -2.27 2.65 10.49
N LYS A 210 -2.60 1.82 9.49
CA LYS A 210 -3.60 2.15 8.48
C LYS A 210 -4.55 0.99 8.23
N ARG A 211 -5.85 1.33 8.10
CA ARG A 211 -6.91 0.38 7.75
C ARG A 211 -7.36 0.60 6.32
N PHE A 212 -7.49 -0.49 5.59
CA PHE A 212 -7.91 -0.50 4.20
C PHE A 212 -9.18 -1.34 4.07
N LYS A 213 -10.19 -0.80 3.40
CA LYS A 213 -11.44 -1.49 3.15
C LYS A 213 -11.30 -2.42 1.94
N ILE A 214 -11.38 -3.74 2.16
CA ILE A 214 -11.13 -4.75 1.13
C ILE A 214 -12.12 -4.66 -0.04
N SER A 215 -13.38 -4.34 0.23
CA SER A 215 -14.38 -4.15 -0.86
C SER A 215 -13.97 -3.08 -1.88
N ASN A 216 -13.07 -2.17 -1.50
CA ASN A 216 -12.56 -1.12 -2.39
C ASN A 216 -11.34 -1.57 -3.21
N PHE A 217 -10.80 -2.77 -2.96
CA PHE A 217 -9.64 -3.32 -3.67
C PHE A 217 -9.97 -3.92 -5.04
N MET A 218 -11.23 -3.80 -5.46
CA MET A 218 -11.66 -4.29 -6.77
C MET A 218 -11.10 -3.42 -7.90
N TYR A 219 -10.45 -4.04 -8.88
CA TYR A 219 -9.93 -3.39 -10.07
C TYR A 219 -10.07 -4.29 -11.29
N GLY A 220 -10.75 -3.81 -12.34
CA GLY A 220 -11.02 -4.62 -13.54
C GLY A 220 -11.77 -5.92 -13.24
N GLY A 221 -12.61 -5.95 -12.21
CA GLY A 221 -13.36 -7.14 -11.80
C GLY A 221 -12.60 -8.11 -10.88
N ASN A 222 -11.33 -7.84 -10.59
CA ASN A 222 -10.49 -8.66 -9.72
C ASN A 222 -10.20 -7.97 -8.39
N LEU A 223 -9.98 -8.77 -7.35
CA LEU A 223 -9.45 -8.29 -6.07
C LEU A 223 -7.93 -8.13 -6.19
N GLU A 224 -7.45 -6.89 -6.10
CA GLU A 224 -6.04 -6.52 -6.29
C GLU A 224 -5.41 -6.05 -4.98
N PHE A 225 -4.43 -6.81 -4.48
CA PHE A 225 -3.64 -6.49 -3.28
C PHE A 225 -2.31 -7.22 -3.26
#